data_6f09f8648e2a817201f693a5fe6ffc82
#
_entry.id   6f09f8648e2a817201f693a5fe6ffc82
#
_cell.length_a   1.000
_cell.length_b   1.000
_cell.length_c   1.000
_cell.angle_alpha   90.00
_cell.angle_beta   90.00
_cell.angle_gamma   90.00
#
_symmetry.space_group_name_H-M   'P 1'
#
loop_
_entity.id
_entity.type
_entity.pdbx_description
1 polymer ?
#
loop_
_entity_poly.entity_id
_entity_poly.type
_entity_poly.pdbx_seq_one_letter_code
_entity_poly.pdbx_strand_id
1 'polypeptide(L)'
;MNTGYLSVVYDEGSRPYTEYPKQLCHYLFQSFGLKKGMKMLEPGCGRGEFLSNFKELGLEVHGVDISDEADTYAKGFTVKVCDVENDLLPFDDNTFDVLFSKSFIEHLHNPGKYLEEAFRVLKPGGQLLTLAPDWESNYKIYFDDFTHRTPFTKFSLDDAYKMYGFENIVTYRFRQLPIVWKYPKLNYLCALISPFVPVRTKNKFLKWSRELMLVGIGVKPENR
;
A
#
# COMPACT_ATOMS: atom_id res chain seq x y z
N MET A 1 -6.07 -17.26 -15.00
CA MET A 1 -5.87 -15.95 -14.36
C MET A 1 -5.38 -14.95 -15.38
N ASN A 2 -5.76 -13.69 -15.24
CA ASN A 2 -5.54 -12.71 -16.32
C ASN A 2 -4.08 -12.20 -16.26
N THR A 3 -3.21 -12.79 -17.05
CA THR A 3 -1.79 -12.44 -17.16
C THR A 3 -1.52 -11.03 -17.70
N GLY A 4 -2.53 -10.37 -18.26
CA GLY A 4 -2.42 -9.04 -18.87
C GLY A 4 -2.81 -7.85 -17.99
N TYR A 5 -2.96 -8.01 -16.68
CA TYR A 5 -3.39 -6.90 -15.81
C TYR A 5 -2.39 -5.73 -15.82
N LEU A 6 -1.10 -6.02 -15.70
CA LEU A 6 -0.07 -4.97 -15.69
C LEU A 6 0.03 -4.28 -17.05
N SER A 7 0.01 -5.02 -18.13
CA SER A 7 0.10 -4.45 -19.49
C SER A 7 -1.15 -3.66 -19.90
N VAL A 8 -2.32 -3.97 -19.34
CA VAL A 8 -3.60 -3.28 -19.65
C VAL A 8 -3.85 -2.09 -18.72
N VAL A 9 -3.68 -2.29 -17.39
CA VAL A 9 -4.05 -1.27 -16.38
C VAL A 9 -2.88 -0.34 -16.08
N TYR A 10 -1.64 -0.82 -16.17
CA TYR A 10 -0.41 -0.08 -15.90
C TYR A 10 0.44 0.19 -17.14
N ASP A 11 -0.17 0.17 -18.33
CA ASP A 11 0.46 0.64 -19.55
C ASP A 11 1.03 2.06 -19.38
N GLU A 12 2.27 2.28 -19.86
CA GLU A 12 2.97 3.56 -19.70
C GLU A 12 2.27 4.73 -20.39
N GLY A 13 1.51 4.49 -21.45
CA GLY A 13 0.73 5.52 -22.13
C GLY A 13 -0.44 6.02 -21.30
N SER A 14 -1.10 5.13 -20.56
CA SER A 14 -2.25 5.47 -19.71
C SER A 14 -1.85 5.85 -18.28
N ARG A 15 -0.79 5.23 -17.74
CA ARG A 15 -0.22 5.48 -16.40
C ARG A 15 1.30 5.68 -16.48
N PRO A 16 1.78 6.85 -16.92
CA PRO A 16 3.20 7.15 -17.01
C PRO A 16 3.86 7.15 -15.62
N TYR A 17 5.15 6.85 -15.58
CA TYR A 17 5.95 7.01 -14.38
C TYR A 17 5.91 8.46 -13.89
N THR A 18 5.86 8.65 -12.59
CA THR A 18 5.78 9.98 -11.96
C THR A 18 6.72 10.06 -10.76
N GLU A 19 6.97 11.28 -10.28
CA GLU A 19 7.75 11.51 -9.05
C GLU A 19 6.98 11.17 -7.75
N TYR A 20 5.70 10.85 -7.86
CA TYR A 20 4.86 10.60 -6.68
C TYR A 20 5.33 9.40 -5.84
N PRO A 21 5.65 8.22 -6.40
CA PRO A 21 6.18 7.10 -5.61
C PRO A 21 7.42 7.47 -4.81
N LYS A 22 8.35 8.21 -5.42
CA LYS A 22 9.57 8.69 -4.76
C LYS A 22 9.26 9.60 -3.56
N GLN A 23 8.38 10.58 -3.77
CA GLN A 23 7.97 11.50 -2.69
C GLN A 23 7.27 10.75 -1.55
N LEU A 24 6.40 9.78 -1.90
CA LEU A 24 5.70 8.97 -0.90
C LEU A 24 6.68 8.09 -0.10
N CYS A 25 7.60 7.39 -0.78
CA CYS A 25 8.60 6.56 -0.10
C CYS A 25 9.46 7.37 0.86
N HIS A 26 9.91 8.58 0.47
CA HIS A 26 10.64 9.46 1.37
C HIS A 26 9.82 9.86 2.60
N TYR A 27 8.56 10.23 2.37
CA TYR A 27 7.64 10.58 3.45
C TYR A 27 7.45 9.41 4.42
N LEU A 28 7.17 8.20 3.91
CA LEU A 28 6.97 7.01 4.71
C LEU A 28 8.24 6.61 5.46
N PHE A 29 9.39 6.66 4.79
CA PHE A 29 10.69 6.35 5.39
C PHE A 29 10.98 7.22 6.62
N GLN A 30 10.69 8.52 6.52
CA GLN A 30 10.90 9.47 7.62
C GLN A 30 9.84 9.34 8.72
N SER A 31 8.57 9.12 8.33
CA SER A 31 7.43 9.16 9.27
C SER A 31 7.28 7.89 10.11
N PHE A 32 7.73 6.73 9.59
CA PHE A 32 7.48 5.42 10.24
C PHE A 32 8.75 4.73 10.74
N GLY A 33 9.82 5.49 10.92
CA GLY A 33 11.04 4.99 11.53
C GLY A 33 11.77 3.92 10.72
N LEU A 34 11.57 3.91 9.39
CA LEU A 34 12.27 2.98 8.52
C LEU A 34 13.77 3.33 8.49
N LYS A 35 14.61 2.29 8.40
CA LYS A 35 16.08 2.45 8.48
C LYS A 35 16.75 1.72 7.33
N LYS A 36 17.92 2.21 6.92
CA LYS A 36 18.78 1.50 5.97
C LYS A 36 19.12 0.11 6.49
N GLY A 37 19.12 -0.85 5.58
CA GLY A 37 19.38 -2.26 5.88
C GLY A 37 18.18 -3.05 6.38
N MET A 38 17.02 -2.42 6.65
CA MET A 38 15.79 -3.16 6.92
C MET A 38 15.36 -3.96 5.69
N LYS A 39 14.91 -5.20 5.92
CA LYS A 39 14.29 -6.06 4.90
C LYS A 39 12.82 -5.70 4.74
N MET A 40 12.42 -5.38 3.52
CA MET A 40 11.06 -5.01 3.18
C MET A 40 10.47 -5.97 2.15
N LEU A 41 9.21 -6.36 2.34
CA LEU A 41 8.39 -7.05 1.35
C LEU A 41 7.25 -6.14 0.88
N GLU A 42 7.05 -6.06 -0.45
CA GLU A 42 5.86 -5.46 -1.05
C GLU A 42 5.04 -6.54 -1.75
N PRO A 43 3.88 -6.96 -1.19
CA PRO A 43 2.91 -7.77 -1.89
C PRO A 43 2.10 -6.91 -2.88
N GLY A 44 1.83 -7.47 -4.08
CA GLY A 44 1.21 -6.75 -5.18
C GLY A 44 2.11 -5.64 -5.72
N CYS A 45 3.40 -5.92 -5.88
CA CYS A 45 4.41 -4.90 -6.21
C CYS A 45 4.29 -4.34 -7.65
N GLY A 46 3.54 -5.00 -8.53
CA GLY A 46 3.32 -4.56 -9.90
C GLY A 46 4.62 -4.22 -10.64
N ARG A 47 4.75 -2.97 -11.11
CA ARG A 47 5.95 -2.48 -11.80
C ARG A 47 7.14 -2.16 -10.88
N GLY A 48 7.03 -2.40 -9.57
CA GLY A 48 8.10 -2.20 -8.60
C GLY A 48 8.51 -0.74 -8.37
N GLU A 49 7.62 0.22 -8.65
CA GLU A 49 7.94 1.65 -8.49
C GLU A 49 8.28 2.01 -7.03
N PHE A 50 7.55 1.46 -6.05
CA PHE A 50 7.83 1.69 -4.64
C PHE A 50 9.07 0.91 -4.19
N LEU A 51 9.23 -0.35 -4.59
CA LEU A 51 10.42 -1.14 -4.29
C LEU A 51 11.70 -0.44 -4.76
N SER A 52 11.72 0.09 -6.00
CA SER A 52 12.87 0.81 -6.54
C SER A 52 13.23 2.01 -5.68
N ASN A 53 12.24 2.81 -5.26
CA ASN A 53 12.46 3.98 -4.44
C ASN A 53 12.88 3.63 -2.99
N PHE A 54 12.33 2.59 -2.38
CA PHE A 54 12.77 2.13 -1.07
C PHE A 54 14.18 1.55 -1.12
N LYS A 55 14.56 0.87 -2.22
CA LYS A 55 15.92 0.42 -2.44
C LYS A 55 16.91 1.60 -2.52
N GLU A 56 16.56 2.68 -3.23
CA GLU A 56 17.36 3.91 -3.25
C GLU A 56 17.55 4.52 -1.87
N LEU A 57 16.56 4.37 -0.98
CA LEU A 57 16.63 4.79 0.42
C LEU A 57 17.46 3.84 1.30
N GLY A 58 17.92 2.72 0.74
CA GLY A 58 18.83 1.78 1.39
C GLY A 58 18.17 0.59 2.07
N LEU A 59 16.91 0.27 1.78
CA LEU A 59 16.27 -0.95 2.24
C LEU A 59 16.66 -2.14 1.35
N GLU A 60 16.66 -3.34 1.93
CA GLU A 60 16.74 -4.61 1.20
C GLU A 60 15.31 -5.00 0.78
N VAL A 61 14.98 -4.85 -0.50
CA VAL A 61 13.61 -4.96 -0.97
C VAL A 61 13.33 -6.27 -1.70
N HIS A 62 12.14 -6.82 -1.44
CA HIS A 62 11.60 -8.01 -2.07
C HIS A 62 10.15 -7.73 -2.50
N GLY A 63 9.72 -8.32 -3.61
CA GLY A 63 8.35 -8.22 -4.09
C GLY A 63 7.69 -9.57 -4.29
N VAL A 64 6.36 -9.61 -4.18
CA VAL A 64 5.55 -10.67 -4.74
C VAL A 64 4.41 -10.06 -5.55
N ASP A 65 4.06 -10.71 -6.64
CA ASP A 65 2.91 -10.35 -7.47
C ASP A 65 2.28 -11.60 -8.05
N ILE A 66 1.00 -11.57 -8.40
CA ILE A 66 0.34 -12.67 -9.08
C ILE A 66 0.73 -12.73 -10.56
N SER A 67 1.16 -11.60 -11.13
CA SER A 67 1.61 -11.47 -12.49
C SER A 67 3.08 -11.86 -12.64
N ASP A 68 3.36 -12.76 -13.57
CA ASP A 68 4.72 -13.09 -13.99
C ASP A 68 5.43 -11.94 -14.73
N GLU A 69 4.64 -10.98 -15.29
CA GLU A 69 5.19 -9.76 -15.89
C GLU A 69 5.92 -8.88 -14.88
N ALA A 70 5.59 -8.97 -13.57
CA ALA A 70 6.20 -8.14 -12.53
C ALA A 70 7.73 -8.30 -12.46
N ASP A 71 8.25 -9.50 -12.71
CA ASP A 71 9.69 -9.77 -12.75
C ASP A 71 10.41 -9.01 -13.88
N THR A 72 9.72 -8.75 -14.99
CA THR A 72 10.30 -8.00 -16.12
C THR A 72 10.58 -6.54 -15.77
N TYR A 73 9.84 -5.98 -14.80
CA TYR A 73 10.02 -4.62 -14.29
C TYR A 73 11.02 -4.55 -13.13
N ALA A 74 11.37 -5.71 -12.55
CA ALA A 74 12.27 -5.82 -11.39
C ALA A 74 13.72 -5.49 -11.76
N LYS A 75 14.11 -4.23 -11.66
CA LYS A 75 15.49 -3.79 -11.93
C LYS A 75 16.35 -3.91 -10.67
N GLY A 76 16.98 -5.11 -10.49
CA GLY A 76 17.96 -5.33 -9.44
C GLY A 76 17.38 -5.59 -8.04
N PHE A 77 16.17 -6.11 -7.93
CA PHE A 77 15.58 -6.70 -6.75
C PHE A 77 14.82 -7.98 -7.12
N THR A 78 14.48 -8.80 -6.12
CA THR A 78 13.81 -10.09 -6.34
C THR A 78 12.30 -9.89 -6.31
N VAL A 79 11.61 -10.31 -7.37
CA VAL A 79 10.15 -10.49 -7.39
C VAL A 79 9.85 -11.98 -7.56
N LYS A 80 8.94 -12.52 -6.76
CA LYS A 80 8.45 -13.89 -6.89
C LYS A 80 6.98 -13.88 -7.30
N VAL A 81 6.60 -14.80 -8.18
CA VAL A 81 5.18 -15.01 -8.53
C VAL A 81 4.49 -15.69 -7.36
N CYS A 82 3.40 -15.11 -6.85
CA CYS A 82 2.65 -15.65 -5.73
C CYS A 82 1.22 -15.12 -5.74
N ASP A 83 0.25 -16.01 -5.65
CA ASP A 83 -1.15 -15.67 -5.38
C ASP A 83 -1.39 -15.66 -3.88
N VAL A 84 -1.32 -14.49 -3.27
CA VAL A 84 -1.41 -14.33 -1.80
C VAL A 84 -2.75 -14.75 -1.21
N GLU A 85 -3.77 -14.98 -2.03
CA GLU A 85 -5.07 -15.50 -1.57
C GLU A 85 -5.10 -17.02 -1.51
N ASN A 86 -4.27 -17.70 -2.32
CA ASN A 86 -4.29 -19.15 -2.45
C ASN A 86 -3.01 -19.82 -1.98
N ASP A 87 -1.87 -19.13 -2.09
CA ASP A 87 -0.55 -19.65 -1.74
C ASP A 87 -0.05 -19.07 -0.39
N LEU A 88 0.93 -19.73 0.19
CA LEU A 88 1.76 -19.14 1.25
C LEU A 88 2.75 -18.17 0.63
N LEU A 89 3.06 -17.09 1.31
CA LEU A 89 4.16 -16.22 0.89
C LEU A 89 5.46 -17.03 0.85
N PRO A 90 6.22 -17.00 -0.27
CA PRO A 90 7.38 -17.85 -0.51
C PRO A 90 8.64 -17.39 0.26
N PHE A 91 8.46 -17.12 1.55
CA PHE A 91 9.49 -16.67 2.48
C PHE A 91 9.31 -17.35 3.84
N ASP A 92 10.41 -17.51 4.56
CA ASP A 92 10.43 -18.08 5.90
C ASP A 92 9.77 -17.15 6.92
N ASP A 93 9.36 -17.74 8.05
CA ASP A 93 8.86 -16.98 9.19
C ASP A 93 9.88 -15.95 9.66
N ASN A 94 9.41 -14.84 10.18
CA ASN A 94 10.26 -13.82 10.81
C ASN A 94 11.41 -13.31 9.92
N THR A 95 11.14 -13.11 8.63
CA THR A 95 12.14 -12.68 7.64
C THR A 95 12.22 -11.17 7.49
N PHE A 96 11.09 -10.47 7.54
CA PHE A 96 10.99 -9.06 7.18
C PHE A 96 10.85 -8.13 8.38
N ASP A 97 11.51 -6.99 8.30
CA ASP A 97 11.35 -5.90 9.26
C ASP A 97 10.09 -5.09 8.94
N VAL A 98 9.72 -5.00 7.65
CA VAL A 98 8.56 -4.23 7.17
C VAL A 98 7.86 -4.99 6.04
N LEU A 99 6.52 -5.08 6.13
CA LEU A 99 5.65 -5.29 4.97
C LEU A 99 4.99 -3.97 4.59
N PHE A 100 5.12 -3.60 3.34
CA PHE A 100 4.48 -2.41 2.77
C PHE A 100 3.54 -2.79 1.64
N SER A 101 2.32 -2.29 1.66
CA SER A 101 1.40 -2.43 0.52
C SER A 101 0.65 -1.13 0.26
N LYS A 102 0.47 -0.82 -1.02
CA LYS A 102 -0.35 0.31 -1.45
C LYS A 102 -1.27 -0.09 -2.58
N SER A 103 -2.57 0.15 -2.39
CA SER A 103 -3.62 -0.23 -3.35
C SER A 103 -3.52 -1.71 -3.70
N PHE A 104 -3.59 -2.55 -2.67
CA PHE A 104 -3.44 -4.00 -2.77
C PHE A 104 -4.53 -4.75 -1.98
N ILE A 105 -4.67 -4.50 -0.67
CA ILE A 105 -5.56 -5.28 0.22
C ILE A 105 -7.05 -5.18 -0.19
N GLU A 106 -7.44 -4.08 -0.82
CA GLU A 106 -8.80 -3.87 -1.34
C GLU A 106 -9.16 -4.78 -2.51
N HIS A 107 -8.16 -5.35 -3.19
CA HIS A 107 -8.36 -6.27 -4.31
C HIS A 107 -8.58 -7.72 -3.87
N LEU A 108 -8.29 -8.05 -2.61
CA LEU A 108 -8.40 -9.40 -2.07
C LEU A 108 -9.85 -9.74 -1.72
N HIS A 109 -10.29 -10.96 -2.07
CA HIS A 109 -11.57 -11.52 -1.61
C HIS A 109 -11.49 -11.97 -0.15
N ASN A 110 -10.34 -12.51 0.25
CA ASN A 110 -10.06 -12.95 1.61
C ASN A 110 -8.79 -12.27 2.16
N PRO A 111 -8.88 -10.99 2.59
CA PRO A 111 -7.72 -10.28 3.15
C PRO A 111 -7.19 -10.92 4.45
N GLY A 112 -8.00 -11.75 5.12
CA GLY A 112 -7.59 -12.44 6.34
C GLY A 112 -6.40 -13.35 6.13
N LYS A 113 -6.41 -14.17 5.07
CA LYS A 113 -5.29 -15.06 4.75
C LYS A 113 -3.98 -14.27 4.51
N TYR A 114 -4.08 -13.15 3.79
CA TYR A 114 -2.95 -12.25 3.62
C TYR A 114 -2.43 -11.69 4.94
N LEU A 115 -3.32 -11.30 5.86
CA LEU A 115 -2.92 -10.76 7.17
C LEU A 115 -2.25 -11.83 8.06
N GLU A 116 -2.70 -13.08 7.98
CA GLU A 116 -2.03 -14.23 8.64
C GLU A 116 -0.60 -14.42 8.11
N GLU A 117 -0.44 -14.42 6.79
CA GLU A 117 0.86 -14.58 6.16
C GLU A 117 1.78 -13.37 6.40
N ALA A 118 1.23 -12.15 6.38
CA ALA A 118 1.96 -10.94 6.74
C ALA A 118 2.49 -11.03 8.17
N PHE A 119 1.65 -11.50 9.09
CA PHE A 119 2.06 -11.72 10.48
C PHE A 119 3.14 -12.80 10.59
N ARG A 120 3.02 -13.91 9.84
CA ARG A 120 3.98 -15.01 9.84
C ARG A 120 5.38 -14.56 9.41
N VAL A 121 5.47 -13.88 8.26
CA VAL A 121 6.77 -13.51 7.66
C VAL A 121 7.42 -12.27 8.28
N LEU A 122 6.66 -11.45 9.02
CA LEU A 122 7.22 -10.35 9.80
C LEU A 122 8.02 -10.87 11.00
N LYS A 123 9.15 -10.25 11.29
CA LYS A 123 9.91 -10.45 12.52
C LYS A 123 9.11 -9.97 13.73
N PRO A 124 9.35 -10.51 14.94
CA PRO A 124 8.94 -9.83 16.17
C PRO A 124 9.42 -8.37 16.16
N GLY A 125 8.54 -7.41 16.49
CA GLY A 125 8.80 -5.97 16.35
C GLY A 125 8.68 -5.43 14.92
N GLY A 126 8.49 -6.27 13.92
CA GLY A 126 8.29 -5.88 12.51
C GLY A 126 6.93 -5.20 12.27
N GLN A 127 6.88 -4.35 11.25
CA GLN A 127 5.74 -3.49 10.97
C GLN A 127 5.00 -3.89 9.70
N LEU A 128 3.66 -3.95 9.77
CA LEU A 128 2.78 -3.98 8.61
C LEU A 128 2.30 -2.55 8.31
N LEU A 129 2.61 -2.04 7.13
CA LEU A 129 2.23 -0.71 6.66
C LEU A 129 1.36 -0.83 5.41
N THR A 130 0.08 -0.48 5.53
CA THR A 130 -0.89 -0.56 4.42
C THR A 130 -1.43 0.81 4.05
N LEU A 131 -1.48 1.10 2.76
CA LEU A 131 -2.22 2.22 2.19
C LEU A 131 -3.33 1.68 1.28
N ALA A 132 -4.59 1.90 1.66
CA ALA A 132 -5.76 1.46 0.91
C ALA A 132 -6.76 2.61 0.71
N PRO A 133 -7.62 2.62 -0.34
CA PRO A 133 -8.66 3.63 -0.49
C PRO A 133 -9.62 3.63 0.69
N ASP A 134 -9.87 4.81 1.27
CA ASP A 134 -10.89 4.95 2.31
C ASP A 134 -12.29 4.83 1.68
N TRP A 135 -13.03 3.79 2.04
CA TRP A 135 -14.40 3.57 1.54
C TRP A 135 -15.30 4.76 1.77
N GLU A 136 -15.29 5.37 2.95
CA GLU A 136 -16.21 6.44 3.31
C GLU A 136 -16.01 7.71 2.48
N SER A 137 -14.80 8.01 2.05
CA SER A 137 -14.52 9.16 1.18
C SER A 137 -14.70 8.84 -0.31
N ASN A 138 -14.56 7.56 -0.70
CA ASN A 138 -14.50 7.14 -2.10
C ASN A 138 -15.69 6.28 -2.56
N TYR A 139 -16.71 6.03 -1.73
CA TYR A 139 -17.79 5.08 -2.02
C TYR A 139 -18.47 5.28 -3.39
N LYS A 140 -18.55 6.53 -3.89
CA LYS A 140 -19.18 6.85 -5.19
C LYS A 140 -18.38 6.41 -6.41
N ILE A 141 -17.09 6.11 -6.22
CA ILE A 141 -16.13 5.77 -7.29
C ILE A 141 -15.33 4.51 -6.96
N TYR A 142 -15.56 3.91 -5.80
CA TYR A 142 -14.75 2.78 -5.32
C TYR A 142 -14.76 1.63 -6.31
N PHE A 143 -15.91 1.27 -6.84
CA PHE A 143 -16.09 0.23 -7.84
C PHE A 143 -15.97 0.73 -9.30
N ASP A 144 -15.48 1.96 -9.55
CA ASP A 144 -15.02 2.37 -10.87
C ASP A 144 -13.76 1.54 -11.26
N ASP A 145 -13.00 1.05 -10.28
CA ASP A 145 -12.06 -0.06 -10.47
C ASP A 145 -12.79 -1.37 -10.22
N PHE A 146 -13.02 -2.15 -11.29
CA PHE A 146 -13.79 -3.40 -11.24
C PHE A 146 -13.09 -4.51 -10.44
N THR A 147 -11.80 -4.35 -10.14
CA THR A 147 -11.01 -5.33 -9.38
C THR A 147 -11.09 -5.11 -7.86
N HIS A 148 -11.65 -4.01 -7.39
CA HIS A 148 -11.91 -3.83 -5.97
C HIS A 148 -12.94 -4.84 -5.45
N ARG A 149 -12.65 -5.45 -4.30
CA ARG A 149 -13.44 -6.51 -3.66
C ARG A 149 -13.83 -6.13 -2.24
N THR A 150 -12.86 -5.84 -1.40
CA THR A 150 -13.07 -5.61 0.04
C THR A 150 -12.91 -4.14 0.39
N PRO A 151 -14.01 -3.42 0.66
CA PRO A 151 -13.94 -2.03 1.08
C PRO A 151 -13.49 -1.92 2.55
N PHE A 152 -12.52 -1.05 2.81
CA PHE A 152 -12.06 -0.75 4.16
C PHE A 152 -12.48 0.66 4.59
N THR A 153 -12.89 0.76 5.84
CA THR A 153 -12.98 2.00 6.60
C THR A 153 -11.81 2.06 7.58
N LYS A 154 -11.58 3.22 8.18
CA LYS A 154 -10.60 3.36 9.26
C LYS A 154 -10.82 2.32 10.37
N PHE A 155 -12.07 2.07 10.75
CA PHE A 155 -12.42 1.15 11.83
C PHE A 155 -12.22 -0.30 11.43
N SER A 156 -12.69 -0.71 10.23
CA SER A 156 -12.55 -2.09 9.79
C SER A 156 -11.10 -2.50 9.53
N LEU A 157 -10.23 -1.57 9.10
CA LEU A 157 -8.80 -1.83 8.96
C LEU A 157 -8.12 -1.99 10.32
N ASP A 158 -8.50 -1.17 11.31
CA ASP A 158 -8.02 -1.24 12.67
C ASP A 158 -8.42 -2.58 13.34
N ASP A 159 -9.69 -2.97 13.19
CA ASP A 159 -10.21 -4.24 13.72
C ASP A 159 -9.56 -5.44 13.03
N ALA A 160 -9.36 -5.40 11.71
CA ALA A 160 -8.66 -6.44 10.98
C ALA A 160 -7.26 -6.67 11.55
N TYR A 161 -6.50 -5.62 11.79
CA TYR A 161 -5.17 -5.75 12.37
C TYR A 161 -5.20 -6.38 13.78
N LYS A 162 -6.13 -5.95 14.64
CA LYS A 162 -6.32 -6.56 15.99
C LYS A 162 -6.66 -8.04 15.91
N MET A 163 -7.58 -8.41 15.01
CA MET A 163 -8.01 -9.82 14.85
C MET A 163 -6.85 -10.73 14.46
N TYR A 164 -5.88 -10.22 13.69
CA TYR A 164 -4.71 -10.99 13.25
C TYR A 164 -3.48 -10.80 14.16
N GLY A 165 -3.67 -10.21 15.35
CA GLY A 165 -2.68 -10.21 16.42
C GLY A 165 -1.64 -9.10 16.35
N PHE A 166 -1.83 -8.10 15.52
CA PHE A 166 -0.99 -6.90 15.52
C PHE A 166 -1.30 -6.03 16.74
N GLU A 167 -0.28 -5.35 17.24
CA GLU A 167 -0.34 -4.41 18.35
C GLU A 167 0.15 -3.02 17.93
N ASN A 168 0.06 -2.04 18.83
CA ASN A 168 0.46 -0.66 18.57
C ASN A 168 -0.15 -0.10 17.27
N ILE A 169 -1.42 -0.44 17.04
CA ILE A 169 -2.12 -0.14 15.80
C ILE A 169 -2.44 1.34 15.72
N VAL A 170 -2.12 1.93 14.57
CA VAL A 170 -2.49 3.30 14.21
C VAL A 170 -3.15 3.29 12.86
N THR A 171 -4.41 3.75 12.78
CA THR A 171 -5.14 3.90 11.53
C THR A 171 -5.66 5.33 11.37
N TYR A 172 -5.45 5.93 10.19
CA TYR A 172 -5.91 7.29 9.91
C TYR A 172 -6.13 7.53 8.42
N ARG A 173 -6.92 8.57 8.11
CA ARG A 173 -7.13 9.06 6.73
C ARG A 173 -5.95 9.90 6.26
N PHE A 174 -5.53 9.66 5.06
CA PHE A 174 -4.34 10.26 4.46
C PHE A 174 -4.65 10.86 3.09
N ARG A 175 -4.16 12.08 2.83
CA ARG A 175 -4.23 12.71 1.52
C ARG A 175 -2.97 12.43 0.71
N GLN A 176 -3.16 12.01 -0.54
CA GLN A 176 -2.06 11.73 -1.47
C GLN A 176 -1.45 13.01 -2.08
N LEU A 177 -1.51 14.14 -1.40
CA LEU A 177 -0.97 15.44 -1.85
C LEU A 177 0.33 15.75 -1.11
N PRO A 178 1.52 15.69 -1.76
CA PRO A 178 2.81 15.94 -1.11
C PRO A 178 2.90 17.32 -0.45
N ILE A 179 2.24 18.34 -1.00
CA ILE A 179 2.21 19.67 -0.39
C ILE A 179 1.54 19.67 0.99
N VAL A 180 0.57 18.79 1.21
CA VAL A 180 -0.11 18.66 2.51
C VAL A 180 0.79 17.96 3.53
N TRP A 181 1.69 17.09 3.10
CA TRP A 181 2.66 16.45 3.99
C TRP A 181 3.67 17.48 4.51
N LYS A 182 4.10 18.40 3.63
CA LYS A 182 5.00 19.50 3.99
C LYS A 182 4.32 20.58 4.83
N TYR A 183 3.03 20.86 4.56
CA TYR A 183 2.24 21.89 5.23
C TYR A 183 0.92 21.31 5.75
N PRO A 184 0.91 20.60 6.91
CA PRO A 184 -0.26 19.86 7.40
C PRO A 184 -1.54 20.69 7.58
N LYS A 185 -1.42 22.00 7.84
CA LYS A 185 -2.57 22.90 7.95
C LYS A 185 -3.40 23.01 6.67
N LEU A 186 -2.81 22.70 5.50
CA LEU A 186 -3.56 22.65 4.23
C LEU A 186 -4.62 21.53 4.21
N ASN A 187 -4.55 20.54 5.12
CA ASN A 187 -5.61 19.54 5.28
C ASN A 187 -6.96 20.19 5.59
N TYR A 188 -7.00 21.25 6.40
CA TYR A 188 -8.24 21.96 6.71
C TYR A 188 -8.83 22.64 5.47
N LEU A 189 -7.98 23.26 4.65
CA LEU A 189 -8.42 23.86 3.37
C LEU A 189 -8.94 22.77 2.41
N CYS A 190 -8.21 21.66 2.26
CA CYS A 190 -8.68 20.54 1.45
C CYS A 190 -10.02 19.98 1.95
N ALA A 191 -10.22 19.88 3.26
CA ALA A 191 -11.48 19.42 3.84
C ALA A 191 -12.63 20.38 3.53
N LEU A 192 -12.38 21.71 3.60
CA LEU A 192 -13.37 22.74 3.29
C LEU A 192 -13.81 22.72 1.83
N ILE A 193 -12.88 22.52 0.89
CA ILE A 193 -13.18 22.53 -0.55
C ILE A 193 -13.71 21.18 -1.06
N SER A 194 -13.36 20.08 -0.42
CA SER A 194 -13.63 18.71 -0.90
C SER A 194 -15.12 18.43 -1.22
N PRO A 195 -16.13 18.96 -0.47
CA PRO A 195 -17.54 18.75 -0.80
C PRO A 195 -17.95 19.35 -2.16
N PHE A 196 -17.23 20.38 -2.62
CA PHE A 196 -17.52 21.09 -3.87
C PHE A 196 -16.73 20.53 -5.05
N VAL A 197 -15.78 19.62 -4.81
CA VAL A 197 -14.99 19.01 -5.88
C VAL A 197 -15.81 17.92 -6.59
N PRO A 198 -15.93 17.97 -7.93
CA PRO A 198 -16.61 16.92 -8.69
C PRO A 198 -16.00 15.54 -8.44
N VAL A 199 -16.85 14.53 -8.30
CA VAL A 199 -16.48 13.15 -7.94
C VAL A 199 -15.47 12.54 -8.92
N ARG A 200 -15.60 12.84 -10.23
CA ARG A 200 -14.74 12.33 -11.30
C ARG A 200 -13.92 13.43 -11.96
N THR A 201 -13.35 14.34 -11.16
CA THR A 201 -12.47 15.36 -11.70
C THR A 201 -11.17 14.77 -12.27
N LYS A 202 -10.72 15.27 -13.43
CA LYS A 202 -9.43 14.91 -14.05
C LYS A 202 -8.25 15.68 -13.45
N ASN A 203 -8.51 16.78 -12.74
CA ASN A 203 -7.46 17.55 -12.09
C ASN A 203 -6.92 16.80 -10.87
N LYS A 204 -5.67 16.37 -10.92
CA LYS A 204 -5.02 15.56 -9.85
C LYS A 204 -5.03 16.25 -8.48
N PHE A 205 -4.83 17.57 -8.44
CA PHE A 205 -4.84 18.30 -7.17
C PHE A 205 -6.23 18.27 -6.52
N LEU A 206 -7.29 18.59 -7.28
CA LEU A 206 -8.66 18.51 -6.80
C LEU A 206 -9.05 17.09 -6.44
N LYS A 207 -8.69 16.11 -7.29
CA LYS A 207 -8.94 14.69 -7.05
C LYS A 207 -8.37 14.28 -5.70
N TRP A 208 -7.09 14.50 -5.46
CA TRP A 208 -6.39 14.10 -4.23
C TRP A 208 -6.69 14.99 -3.02
N SER A 209 -7.30 16.16 -3.20
CA SER A 209 -7.85 16.92 -2.08
C SER A 209 -9.09 16.26 -1.49
N ARG A 210 -9.83 15.47 -2.30
CA ARG A 210 -11.08 14.81 -1.94
C ARG A 210 -10.91 13.31 -1.65
N GLU A 211 -10.24 12.58 -2.55
CA GLU A 211 -10.04 11.14 -2.41
C GLU A 211 -8.99 10.84 -1.34
N LEU A 212 -9.43 10.21 -0.26
CA LEU A 212 -8.54 9.85 0.85
C LEU A 212 -8.12 8.39 0.74
N MET A 213 -6.93 8.11 1.22
CA MET A 213 -6.51 6.75 1.57
C MET A 213 -6.58 6.56 3.08
N LEU A 214 -6.63 5.31 3.48
CA LEU A 214 -6.30 4.87 4.83
C LEU A 214 -4.81 4.59 4.89
N VAL A 215 -4.18 4.97 5.97
CA VAL A 215 -2.91 4.43 6.41
C VAL A 215 -3.20 3.54 7.62
N GLY A 216 -2.79 2.29 7.55
CA GLY A 216 -2.80 1.36 8.65
C GLY A 216 -1.38 0.94 8.98
N ILE A 217 -1.02 0.99 10.26
CA ILE A 217 0.24 0.50 10.79
C ILE A 217 -0.09 -0.44 11.93
N GLY A 218 0.54 -1.61 11.95
CA GLY A 218 0.46 -2.56 13.04
C GLY A 218 1.83 -3.19 13.26
N VAL A 219 2.16 -3.51 14.49
CA VAL A 219 3.44 -4.11 14.88
C VAL A 219 3.20 -5.55 15.34
N LYS A 220 4.00 -6.48 14.84
CA LYS A 220 4.03 -7.85 15.40
C LYS A 220 4.66 -7.81 16.79
N PRO A 221 3.99 -8.33 17.85
CA PRO A 221 4.54 -8.32 19.20
C PRO A 221 5.89 -9.07 19.27
N GLU A 222 6.77 -8.61 20.19
CA GLU A 222 8.09 -9.25 20.37
C GLU A 222 8.02 -10.61 21.06
N ASN A 223 6.97 -10.86 21.86
CA ASN A 223 6.78 -12.05 22.66
C ASN A 223 5.50 -12.82 22.25
N ARG A 224 5.59 -13.58 21.18
CA ARG A 224 4.60 -14.63 20.85
C ARG A 224 5.28 -15.87 20.32
#